data_283d55276789ad20b6b92051c775f1b2
#
_entry.id   283d55276789ad20b6b92051c775f1b2
#
_cell.length_a   1.000
_cell.length_b   1.000
_cell.length_c   1.000
_cell.angle_alpha   90.00
_cell.angle_beta   90.00
_cell.angle_gamma   90.00
#
_symmetry.space_group_name_H-M   'P 1'
#
loop_
_entity.id
_entity.type
_entity.pdbx_description
1 polymer ?
#
loop_
_entity_poly.entity_id
_entity_poly.type
_entity_poly.pdbx_seq_one_letter_code
_entity_poly.pdbx_strand_id
1 'polypeptide(L)'
;MTNDVKYDELLKQYTWFYEGIQFCWDEKPTDANVDTAKLLATNYHKNIDSIVTFIHNEILDWYGDVTIDEVKTRIGMPIIEPERDTVTYCEQTFDDTHIFSFTFWDNEFKDLHYFAIDG
;
A
#
# COMPACT_ATOMS: atom_id res chain seq x y z
N MET A 1 18.41 13.08 -2.50
CA MET A 1 17.93 13.31 -3.75
C MET A 1 17.07 12.27 -4.24
N THR A 2 16.03 12.66 -4.77
CA THR A 2 15.06 11.74 -5.11
C THR A 2 14.72 11.77 -6.48
N ASN A 3 15.58 11.56 -7.20
CA ASN A 3 15.49 11.89 -8.50
C ASN A 3 14.74 11.04 -9.42
N ASP A 4 14.13 9.99 -8.90
CA ASP A 4 13.39 9.06 -9.73
C ASP A 4 11.88 9.26 -9.67
N VAL A 5 11.43 10.37 -9.12
CA VAL A 5 10.01 10.74 -9.15
C VAL A 5 9.65 11.10 -10.58
N LYS A 6 8.61 10.45 -11.13
CA LYS A 6 8.19 10.68 -12.52
C LYS A 6 6.69 10.91 -12.56
N TYR A 7 6.24 11.71 -13.53
CA TYR A 7 4.82 11.89 -13.76
C TYR A 7 4.30 10.73 -14.63
N ASP A 8 3.24 10.07 -14.16
CA ASP A 8 2.61 8.98 -14.90
C ASP A 8 1.36 9.52 -15.58
N GLU A 9 1.36 9.53 -16.90
CA GLU A 9 0.27 10.09 -17.69
C GLU A 9 -1.04 9.32 -17.58
N LEU A 10 -0.96 8.02 -17.37
CA LEU A 10 -2.16 7.19 -17.25
C LEU A 10 -2.84 7.38 -15.91
N LEU A 11 -2.04 7.44 -14.84
CA LEU A 11 -2.57 7.66 -13.50
C LEU A 11 -2.84 9.13 -13.22
N LYS A 12 -2.22 10.01 -14.00
CA LYS A 12 -2.24 11.46 -13.77
C LYS A 12 -1.73 11.81 -12.38
N GLN A 13 -0.67 11.12 -11.99
CA GLN A 13 -0.02 11.29 -10.69
C GLN A 13 1.50 11.23 -10.84
N TYR A 14 2.20 11.79 -9.87
CA TYR A 14 3.64 11.61 -9.73
C TYR A 14 3.88 10.31 -9.00
N THR A 15 4.79 9.48 -9.49
CA THR A 15 5.09 8.16 -8.93
C THR A 15 6.55 8.02 -8.58
N TRP A 16 6.83 7.22 -7.57
CA TRP A 16 8.18 6.92 -7.13
C TRP A 16 8.23 5.53 -6.51
N PHE A 17 9.16 4.71 -6.97
CA PHE A 17 9.34 3.36 -6.46
C PHE A 17 10.48 3.36 -5.45
N TYR A 18 10.22 2.88 -4.26
CA TYR A 18 11.22 2.85 -3.20
C TYR A 18 10.97 1.66 -2.27
N GLU A 19 11.99 0.82 -2.08
CA GLU A 19 11.92 -0.35 -1.18
C GLU A 19 10.73 -1.25 -1.48
N GLY A 20 10.44 -1.49 -2.76
CA GLY A 20 9.34 -2.36 -3.16
C GLY A 20 7.95 -1.77 -2.99
N ILE A 21 7.86 -0.47 -2.81
CA ILE A 21 6.59 0.26 -2.65
C ILE A 21 6.49 1.30 -3.76
N GLN A 22 5.31 1.45 -4.34
CA GLN A 22 5.03 2.54 -5.27
C GLN A 22 4.35 3.66 -4.50
N PHE A 23 4.96 4.84 -4.48
CA PHE A 23 4.36 6.03 -3.88
C PHE A 23 3.76 6.90 -4.97
N CYS A 24 2.58 7.48 -4.70
CA CYS A 24 1.88 8.34 -5.66
C CYS A 24 1.42 9.62 -5.00
N TRP A 25 1.55 10.74 -5.72
CA TRP A 25 1.08 12.06 -5.30
C TRP A 25 0.38 12.74 -6.46
N ASP A 26 -0.64 13.53 -6.18
CA ASP A 26 -1.33 14.31 -7.21
C ASP A 26 -0.47 15.49 -7.69
N GLU A 27 0.26 16.11 -6.78
CA GLU A 27 1.17 17.21 -7.06
C GLU A 27 2.60 16.74 -6.92
N LYS A 28 3.52 17.42 -7.58
CA LYS A 28 4.94 17.06 -7.48
C LYS A 28 5.38 17.07 -6.01
N PRO A 29 5.91 15.96 -5.48
CA PRO A 29 6.29 15.92 -4.07
C PRO A 29 7.48 16.82 -3.79
N THR A 30 7.47 17.42 -2.59
CA THR A 30 8.61 18.16 -2.07
C THR A 30 9.61 17.19 -1.44
N ASP A 31 10.77 17.69 -1.06
CA ASP A 31 11.75 16.87 -0.33
C ASP A 31 11.17 16.36 0.98
N ALA A 32 10.36 17.18 1.67
CA ALA A 32 9.70 16.75 2.90
C ALA A 32 8.69 15.62 2.63
N ASN A 33 7.96 15.68 1.52
CA ASN A 33 7.04 14.62 1.14
C ASN A 33 7.79 13.30 0.90
N VAL A 34 8.93 13.37 0.26
CA VAL A 34 9.75 12.20 -0.02
C VAL A 34 10.34 11.64 1.28
N ASP A 35 10.78 12.49 2.18
CA ASP A 35 11.27 12.04 3.49
C ASP A 35 10.17 11.30 4.26
N THR A 36 8.94 11.80 4.21
CA THR A 36 7.79 11.11 4.80
C THR A 36 7.56 9.75 4.14
N ALA A 37 7.67 9.68 2.81
CA ALA A 37 7.52 8.41 2.09
C ALA A 37 8.59 7.40 2.53
N LYS A 38 9.83 7.85 2.72
CA LYS A 38 10.90 6.95 3.22
C LYS A 38 10.58 6.42 4.61
N LEU A 39 10.05 7.27 5.47
CA LEU A 39 9.63 6.85 6.81
C LEU A 39 8.51 5.82 6.72
N LEU A 40 7.52 6.07 5.86
CA LEU A 40 6.42 5.13 5.65
C LEU A 40 6.93 3.79 5.12
N ALA A 41 7.89 3.80 4.20
CA ALA A 41 8.47 2.57 3.67
C ALA A 41 9.14 1.75 4.79
N THR A 42 9.95 2.41 5.62
CA THR A 42 10.62 1.76 6.74
C THR A 42 9.59 1.14 7.69
N ASN A 43 8.56 1.89 8.05
CA ASN A 43 7.56 1.42 9.00
C ASN A 43 6.64 0.35 8.39
N TYR A 44 6.35 0.44 7.11
CA TYR A 44 5.58 -0.60 6.42
C TYR A 44 6.30 -1.96 6.51
N HIS A 45 7.57 -1.99 6.16
CA HIS A 45 8.33 -3.23 6.21
C HIS A 45 8.54 -3.73 7.64
N LYS A 46 8.78 -2.82 8.57
CA LYS A 46 8.96 -3.16 9.98
C LYS A 46 7.70 -3.79 10.57
N ASN A 47 6.53 -3.37 10.13
CA ASN A 47 5.26 -3.81 10.68
C ASN A 47 4.46 -4.69 9.71
N ILE A 48 5.12 -5.30 8.73
CA ILE A 48 4.46 -6.07 7.68
C ILE A 48 3.60 -7.21 8.26
N ASP A 49 4.04 -7.85 9.33
CA ASP A 49 3.29 -8.97 9.91
C ASP A 49 1.96 -8.51 10.48
N SER A 50 1.92 -7.34 11.11
CA SER A 50 0.67 -6.76 11.63
C SER A 50 -0.26 -6.34 10.49
N ILE A 51 0.30 -5.77 9.43
CA ILE A 51 -0.46 -5.37 8.24
C ILE A 51 -1.08 -6.61 7.58
N VAL A 52 -0.29 -7.66 7.39
CA VAL A 52 -0.75 -8.90 6.77
C VAL A 52 -1.83 -9.56 7.63
N THR A 53 -1.68 -9.54 8.95
CA THR A 53 -2.70 -10.08 9.86
C THR A 53 -4.01 -9.30 9.73
N PHE A 54 -3.93 -7.98 9.64
CA PHE A 54 -5.12 -7.15 9.43
C PHE A 54 -5.83 -7.54 8.13
N ILE A 55 -5.10 -7.63 7.03
CA ILE A 55 -5.66 -8.00 5.72
C ILE A 55 -6.26 -9.40 5.78
N HIS A 56 -5.54 -10.35 6.37
CA HIS A 56 -6.00 -11.73 6.51
C HIS A 56 -7.36 -11.80 7.18
N ASN A 57 -7.53 -11.09 8.29
CA ASN A 57 -8.80 -11.07 8.99
C ASN A 57 -9.93 -10.49 8.16
N GLU A 58 -9.63 -9.54 7.30
CA GLU A 58 -10.64 -8.87 6.48
C GLU A 58 -11.06 -9.70 5.25
N ILE A 59 -10.19 -10.55 4.73
CA ILE A 59 -10.48 -11.27 3.50
C ILE A 59 -10.97 -12.70 3.73
N LEU A 60 -10.99 -13.19 4.97
CA LEU A 60 -11.41 -14.57 5.26
C LEU A 60 -12.80 -14.90 4.74
N ASP A 61 -13.72 -13.97 4.85
CA ASP A 61 -15.11 -14.19 4.40
C ASP A 61 -15.22 -14.25 2.88
N TRP A 62 -14.24 -13.70 2.17
CA TRP A 62 -14.24 -13.67 0.71
C TRP A 62 -13.52 -14.86 0.08
N TYR A 63 -12.43 -15.30 0.68
CA TYR A 63 -11.55 -16.27 0.06
C TYR A 63 -11.37 -17.56 0.86
N GLY A 64 -12.05 -17.67 2.00
CA GLY A 64 -12.03 -18.90 2.80
C GLY A 64 -10.73 -19.13 3.53
N ASP A 65 -10.31 -20.40 3.58
CA ASP A 65 -9.16 -20.80 4.38
C ASP A 65 -7.84 -20.33 3.76
N VAL A 66 -7.50 -19.09 3.96
CA VAL A 66 -6.26 -18.49 3.50
C VAL A 66 -5.32 -18.35 4.69
N THR A 67 -4.05 -18.71 4.51
CA THR A 67 -3.07 -18.56 5.60
C THR A 67 -2.44 -17.18 5.57
N ILE A 68 -1.85 -16.78 6.69
CA ILE A 68 -1.09 -15.52 6.79
C ILE A 68 0.03 -15.48 5.74
N ASP A 69 0.75 -16.60 5.55
CA ASP A 69 1.83 -16.67 4.57
C ASP A 69 1.32 -16.49 3.14
N GLU A 70 0.14 -17.03 2.83
CA GLU A 70 -0.47 -16.82 1.51
C GLU A 70 -0.81 -15.35 1.29
N VAL A 71 -1.34 -14.67 2.30
CA VAL A 71 -1.62 -13.24 2.18
C VAL A 71 -0.33 -12.48 1.90
N LYS A 72 0.71 -12.73 2.69
CA LYS A 72 2.00 -12.04 2.54
C LYS A 72 2.58 -12.22 1.14
N THR A 73 2.43 -13.40 0.57
CA THR A 73 2.98 -13.71 -0.75
C THR A 73 2.12 -13.15 -1.88
N ARG A 74 0.80 -13.10 -1.70
CA ARG A 74 -0.14 -12.87 -2.80
C ARG A 74 -0.71 -11.46 -2.88
N ILE A 75 -0.50 -10.61 -1.88
CA ILE A 75 -1.01 -9.22 -1.94
C ILE A 75 -0.28 -8.37 -2.96
N GLY A 76 0.96 -8.70 -3.28
CA GLY A 76 1.73 -7.96 -4.28
C GLY A 76 2.32 -6.66 -3.75
N MET A 77 2.76 -5.82 -4.68
CA MET A 77 3.40 -4.55 -4.34
C MET A 77 2.37 -3.54 -3.86
N PRO A 78 2.59 -2.93 -2.68
CA PRO A 78 1.67 -1.88 -2.22
C PRO A 78 1.86 -0.58 -2.99
N ILE A 79 0.77 0.15 -3.17
CA ILE A 79 0.76 1.50 -3.67
C ILE A 79 0.32 2.39 -2.51
N ILE A 80 1.19 3.30 -2.07
CA ILE A 80 0.88 4.19 -0.96
C ILE A 80 0.66 5.59 -1.49
N GLU A 81 -0.47 6.19 -1.12
CA GLU A 81 -0.77 7.58 -1.41
C GLU A 81 -0.72 8.36 -0.09
N PRO A 82 0.43 8.98 0.22
CA PRO A 82 0.58 9.64 1.52
C PRO A 82 -0.42 10.76 1.77
N GLU A 83 -0.85 11.45 0.72
CA GLU A 83 -1.82 12.54 0.85
C GLU A 83 -3.21 12.05 1.27
N ARG A 84 -3.51 10.78 1.00
CA ARG A 84 -4.80 10.18 1.33
C ARG A 84 -4.72 9.16 2.45
N ASP A 85 -3.51 8.93 2.98
CA ASP A 85 -3.27 7.93 4.02
C ASP A 85 -3.78 6.54 3.62
N THR A 86 -3.63 6.17 2.35
CA THR A 86 -4.14 4.90 1.84
C THR A 86 -3.04 4.00 1.30
N VAL A 87 -3.27 2.70 1.45
CA VAL A 87 -2.47 1.65 0.82
C VAL A 87 -3.40 0.85 -0.08
N THR A 88 -3.00 0.64 -1.33
CA THR A 88 -3.78 -0.12 -2.31
C THR A 88 -2.94 -1.25 -2.88
N TYR A 89 -3.56 -2.40 -3.10
CA TYR A 89 -2.91 -3.56 -3.70
C TYR A 89 -3.64 -3.89 -5.00
N CYS A 90 -3.08 -3.43 -6.11
CA CYS A 90 -3.63 -3.69 -7.45
C CYS A 90 -3.12 -4.99 -8.05
N GLU A 91 -2.05 -5.57 -7.49
CA GLU A 91 -1.41 -6.76 -8.02
C GLU A 91 -1.71 -8.02 -7.22
N GLN A 92 -2.67 -7.96 -6.30
CA GLN A 92 -3.01 -9.14 -5.52
C GLN A 92 -3.49 -10.27 -6.44
N THR A 93 -3.22 -11.50 -6.05
CA THR A 93 -3.50 -12.66 -6.89
C THR A 93 -4.53 -13.63 -6.29
N PHE A 94 -5.35 -13.18 -5.35
CA PHE A 94 -6.46 -14.00 -4.86
C PHE A 94 -7.56 -14.12 -5.90
N ASP A 95 -7.74 -13.09 -6.71
CA ASP A 95 -8.54 -13.12 -7.92
C ASP A 95 -7.96 -12.08 -8.88
N ASP A 96 -8.51 -11.97 -10.08
CA ASP A 96 -8.01 -11.05 -11.09
C ASP A 96 -8.97 -9.88 -11.37
N THR A 97 -9.95 -9.68 -10.50
CA THR A 97 -10.99 -8.68 -10.74
C THR A 97 -11.10 -7.62 -9.65
N HIS A 98 -10.43 -7.79 -8.52
CA HIS A 98 -10.56 -6.87 -7.39
C HIS A 98 -9.23 -6.25 -7.01
N ILE A 99 -9.32 -5.10 -6.35
CA ILE A 99 -8.18 -4.48 -5.69
C ILE A 99 -8.50 -4.38 -4.20
N PHE A 100 -7.45 -4.44 -3.37
CA PHE A 100 -7.60 -4.29 -1.93
C PHE A 100 -7.08 -2.92 -1.53
N SER A 101 -7.70 -2.31 -0.55
CA SER A 101 -7.18 -1.04 -0.01
C SER A 101 -7.54 -0.91 1.47
N PHE A 102 -6.78 -0.10 2.18
CA PHE A 102 -7.11 0.30 3.54
C PHE A 102 -6.53 1.69 3.82
N THR A 103 -7.00 2.29 4.91
CA THR A 103 -6.52 3.59 5.38
C THR A 103 -5.67 3.37 6.64
N PHE A 104 -4.57 4.09 6.76
CA PHE A 104 -3.76 4.07 7.98
C PHE A 104 -3.86 5.44 8.65
N TRP A 105 -4.03 5.44 9.97
CA TRP A 105 -4.21 6.66 10.74
C TRP A 105 -2.95 7.10 11.48
N ASP A 106 -1.90 6.30 11.41
CA ASP A 106 -0.60 6.64 11.97
C ASP A 106 0.50 6.15 11.02
N ASN A 107 1.65 6.79 11.07
CA ASN A 107 2.73 6.47 10.14
C ASN A 107 3.48 5.18 10.49
N GLU A 108 3.08 4.51 11.55
CA GLU A 108 3.66 3.21 11.95
C GLU A 108 2.79 2.03 11.55
N PHE A 109 1.67 2.26 10.88
CA PHE A 109 0.74 1.22 10.42
C PHE A 109 0.19 0.38 11.58
N LYS A 110 -0.02 1.01 12.75
CA LYS A 110 -0.60 0.33 13.90
C LYS A 110 -2.10 0.52 14.00
N ASP A 111 -2.63 1.54 13.34
CA ASP A 111 -4.05 1.88 13.39
C ASP A 111 -4.61 1.86 11.97
N LEU A 112 -5.14 0.69 11.56
CA LEU A 112 -5.58 0.43 10.19
C LEU A 112 -7.10 0.33 10.12
N HIS A 113 -7.69 0.97 9.11
CA HIS A 113 -9.15 1.11 8.99
C HIS A 113 -9.62 0.99 7.55
N TYR A 114 -10.91 0.81 7.41
CA TYR A 114 -11.62 0.92 6.12
C TYR A 114 -11.07 -0.01 5.04
N PHE A 115 -10.88 -1.26 5.39
CA PHE A 115 -10.48 -2.24 4.39
C PHE A 115 -11.59 -2.39 3.35
N ALA A 116 -11.22 -2.35 2.07
CA ALA A 116 -12.15 -2.47 0.96
C ALA A 116 -11.65 -3.48 -0.06
N ILE A 117 -12.59 -4.19 -0.67
CA ILE A 117 -12.37 -5.06 -1.82
C ILE A 117 -13.24 -4.49 -2.92
N ASP A 118 -12.59 -3.81 -3.88
CA ASP A 118 -13.28 -3.10 -4.96
C ASP A 118 -12.97 -3.73 -6.31
N GLY A 119 -13.96 -3.77 -7.17
CA GLY A 119 -13.71 -4.35 -8.48
C GLY A 119 -14.53 -3.78 -9.58
#